data_4d6309f016ecf345d7a66062156bd37b
#
_entry.id   4d6309f016ecf345d7a66062156bd37b
#
_cell.length_a   1.000
_cell.length_b   1.000
_cell.length_c   1.000
_cell.angle_alpha   90.00
_cell.angle_beta   90.00
_cell.angle_gamma   90.00
#
_symmetry.space_group_name_H-M   'P 1'
#
loop_
_entity.id
_entity.type
_entity.pdbx_description
1 polymer ?
#
loop_
_entity_poly.entity_id
_entity_poly.type
_entity_poly.pdbx_seq_one_letter_code
_entity_poly.pdbx_strand_id
1 'polypeptide(L)'
;MDKTDIKSMNLEELEEFLLSIGEKAFRGKQVFQWIHQKYINGFDEMTNISKDLRQKLEADTRIYGVKEVEKWVSAIDGTTKYLFELYDGHIIESVLMKYKHGNSVCISSQVGCRMGCRFCASTLDGLTRNLMPSEMLDQIYAFERTTGVRVSNVVIMGTGEPFDNYENVLRFLELITHKEGKNLSQRGITVSTCGLVPRIREFAELETAVNLAISLHAPNDDMRKELMPIANRYSIEQIMEACKYYIMKTNRRVTFEYSLVANVNDKKEHAQMLSGLLSGVLCHVNLIPVNPIEERNYRQSTQQSIQNFKNLLEKNRINVTIRREMGRDIQAACGQLRKKYKANHS
;
A
#
# COMPACT_ATOMS: atom_id res chain seq x y z
N MET A 1 -0.27 -31.87 -0.22
CA MET A 1 -1.10 -30.78 -0.79
C MET A 1 -0.84 -29.52 0.02
N ASP A 2 -0.68 -28.38 -0.61
CA ASP A 2 -0.57 -27.13 0.13
C ASP A 2 -1.90 -26.87 0.84
N LYS A 3 -1.81 -26.48 2.14
CA LYS A 3 -2.99 -26.18 2.95
C LYS A 3 -3.60 -24.86 2.46
N THR A 4 -4.94 -24.78 2.51
CA THR A 4 -5.67 -23.59 2.08
C THR A 4 -5.42 -22.40 3.03
N ASP A 5 -5.25 -21.21 2.49
CA ASP A 5 -5.07 -19.97 3.25
C ASP A 5 -6.43 -19.48 3.79
N ILE A 6 -6.76 -19.88 5.01
CA ILE A 6 -8.04 -19.53 5.65
C ILE A 6 -8.18 -18.03 5.95
N LYS A 7 -7.06 -17.30 6.14
CA LYS A 7 -7.09 -15.86 6.42
C LYS A 7 -7.43 -15.03 5.18
N SER A 8 -7.27 -15.58 3.97
CA SER A 8 -7.65 -14.94 2.71
C SER A 8 -9.10 -15.24 2.27
N MET A 9 -9.81 -16.13 2.98
CA MET A 9 -11.23 -16.41 2.71
C MET A 9 -12.12 -15.27 3.20
N ASN A 10 -13.13 -14.91 2.40
CA ASN A 10 -14.20 -14.07 2.91
C ASN A 10 -15.17 -14.89 3.79
N LEU A 11 -16.18 -14.23 4.35
CA LEU A 11 -17.07 -14.90 5.30
C LEU A 11 -17.89 -16.02 4.63
N GLU A 12 -18.40 -15.77 3.42
CA GLU A 12 -19.17 -16.74 2.64
C GLU A 12 -18.33 -17.98 2.29
N GLU A 13 -17.13 -17.77 1.76
CA GLU A 13 -16.18 -18.86 1.44
C GLU A 13 -15.81 -19.68 2.68
N LEU A 14 -15.66 -19.02 3.83
CA LEU A 14 -15.36 -19.69 5.08
C LEU A 14 -16.55 -20.52 5.60
N GLU A 15 -17.78 -20.02 5.45
CA GLU A 15 -18.99 -20.74 5.78
C GLU A 15 -19.18 -21.97 4.88
N GLU A 16 -18.95 -21.84 3.57
CA GLU A 16 -18.98 -22.94 2.61
C GLU A 16 -17.91 -23.99 2.91
N PHE A 17 -16.68 -23.54 3.22
CA PHE A 17 -15.60 -24.43 3.63
C PHE A 17 -15.99 -25.25 4.87
N LEU A 18 -16.54 -24.62 5.90
CA LEU A 18 -16.97 -25.31 7.12
C LEU A 18 -18.10 -26.33 6.84
N LEU A 19 -19.05 -26.00 5.99
CA LEU A 19 -20.08 -26.95 5.54
C LEU A 19 -19.45 -28.17 4.84
N SER A 20 -18.42 -27.96 4.02
CA SER A 20 -17.74 -29.04 3.29
C SER A 20 -17.04 -30.05 4.20
N ILE A 21 -16.59 -29.62 5.40
CA ILE A 21 -15.98 -30.49 6.41
C ILE A 21 -16.99 -31.01 7.47
N GLY A 22 -18.30 -30.86 7.20
CA GLY A 22 -19.37 -31.36 8.06
C GLY A 22 -19.68 -30.51 9.29
N GLU A 23 -19.26 -29.23 9.28
CA GLU A 23 -19.54 -28.29 10.37
C GLU A 23 -20.68 -27.32 10.00
N LYS A 24 -21.21 -26.61 11.00
CA LYS A 24 -22.33 -25.69 10.79
C LYS A 24 -21.83 -24.34 10.27
N ALA A 25 -22.48 -23.72 9.28
CA ALA A 25 -22.13 -22.46 8.66
C ALA A 25 -21.90 -21.32 9.69
N PHE A 26 -22.74 -21.20 10.72
CA PHE A 26 -22.58 -20.13 11.74
C PHE A 26 -21.22 -20.13 12.45
N ARG A 27 -20.49 -21.25 12.42
CA ARG A 27 -19.11 -21.32 12.93
C ARG A 27 -18.17 -20.46 12.08
N GLY A 28 -18.49 -20.23 10.79
CA GLY A 28 -17.72 -19.35 9.91
C GLY A 28 -17.54 -17.97 10.50
N LYS A 29 -18.61 -17.35 10.96
CA LYS A 29 -18.54 -16.04 11.63
C LYS A 29 -17.63 -16.06 12.87
N GLN A 30 -17.67 -17.12 13.68
CA GLN A 30 -16.84 -17.23 14.87
C GLN A 30 -15.34 -17.33 14.50
N VAL A 31 -15.02 -18.19 13.53
CA VAL A 31 -13.64 -18.36 13.03
C VAL A 31 -13.16 -17.06 12.38
N PHE A 32 -13.98 -16.41 11.55
CA PHE A 32 -13.69 -15.14 10.92
C PHE A 32 -13.34 -14.04 11.93
N GLN A 33 -14.12 -13.93 13.01
CA GLN A 33 -13.86 -12.96 14.08
C GLN A 33 -12.56 -13.26 14.84
N TRP A 34 -12.23 -14.54 15.08
CA TRP A 34 -10.95 -14.90 15.66
C TRP A 34 -9.78 -14.43 14.78
N ILE A 35 -9.86 -14.67 13.49
CA ILE A 35 -8.81 -14.30 12.54
C ILE A 35 -8.72 -12.77 12.38
N HIS A 36 -9.86 -12.07 12.16
CA HIS A 36 -9.89 -10.69 11.69
C HIS A 36 -10.24 -9.64 12.76
N GLN A 37 -10.59 -10.05 13.99
CA GLN A 37 -10.76 -9.13 15.13
C GLN A 37 -9.78 -9.40 16.26
N LYS A 38 -9.43 -10.68 16.48
CA LYS A 38 -8.48 -11.08 17.52
C LYS A 38 -7.07 -11.25 16.99
N TYR A 39 -6.91 -11.31 15.66
CA TYR A 39 -5.61 -11.37 14.97
C TYR A 39 -4.74 -12.55 15.41
N ILE A 40 -5.34 -13.71 15.58
CA ILE A 40 -4.67 -14.92 16.04
C ILE A 40 -3.58 -15.41 15.06
N ASN A 41 -2.61 -16.11 15.58
CA ASN A 41 -1.54 -16.78 14.82
C ASN A 41 -1.71 -18.29 14.73
N GLY A 42 -2.57 -18.87 15.56
CA GLY A 42 -2.81 -20.31 15.62
C GLY A 42 -4.24 -20.66 16.02
N PHE A 43 -4.68 -21.85 15.62
CA PHE A 43 -6.03 -22.33 15.91
C PHE A 43 -6.27 -22.64 17.39
N ASP A 44 -5.21 -22.89 18.15
CA ASP A 44 -5.25 -23.14 19.60
C ASP A 44 -5.74 -21.93 20.40
N GLU A 45 -5.58 -20.74 19.87
CA GLU A 45 -6.07 -19.50 20.47
C GLU A 45 -7.61 -19.37 20.44
N MET A 46 -8.31 -20.15 19.57
CA MET A 46 -9.77 -20.11 19.41
C MET A 46 -10.49 -20.81 20.57
N THR A 47 -10.50 -20.23 21.75
CA THR A 47 -10.94 -20.87 23.00
C THR A 47 -12.42 -21.25 23.06
N ASN A 48 -13.29 -20.61 22.28
CA ASN A 48 -14.72 -20.92 22.17
C ASN A 48 -15.08 -21.84 20.98
N ILE A 49 -14.07 -22.35 20.29
CA ILE A 49 -14.21 -23.36 19.21
C ILE A 49 -13.77 -24.72 19.78
N SER A 50 -14.54 -25.77 19.47
CA SER A 50 -14.23 -27.13 19.95
C SER A 50 -12.85 -27.60 19.49
N LYS A 51 -12.21 -28.43 20.30
CA LYS A 51 -10.90 -29.00 19.96
C LYS A 51 -10.94 -29.75 18.62
N ASP A 52 -11.99 -30.51 18.38
CA ASP A 52 -12.18 -31.30 17.15
C ASP A 52 -12.23 -30.39 15.91
N LEU A 53 -12.98 -29.27 15.97
CA LEU A 53 -13.03 -28.32 14.85
C LEU A 53 -11.68 -27.63 14.65
N ARG A 54 -11.00 -27.23 15.72
CA ARG A 54 -9.64 -26.65 15.60
C ARG A 54 -8.67 -27.61 14.92
N GLN A 55 -8.71 -28.90 15.25
CA GLN A 55 -7.89 -29.93 14.62
C GLN A 55 -8.24 -30.13 13.13
N LYS A 56 -9.53 -30.14 12.76
CA LYS A 56 -9.96 -30.19 11.36
C LYS A 56 -9.45 -28.97 10.59
N LEU A 57 -9.60 -27.75 11.14
CA LEU A 57 -9.09 -26.53 10.52
C LEU A 57 -7.57 -26.61 10.33
N GLU A 58 -6.83 -27.05 11.33
CA GLU A 58 -5.38 -27.18 11.27
C GLU A 58 -4.93 -28.25 10.26
N ALA A 59 -5.71 -29.30 10.05
CA ALA A 59 -5.40 -30.35 9.08
C ALA A 59 -5.47 -29.83 7.64
N ASP A 60 -6.52 -29.07 7.29
CA ASP A 60 -6.85 -28.71 5.91
C ASP A 60 -6.44 -27.28 5.53
N THR A 61 -6.23 -26.42 6.54
CA THR A 61 -5.95 -25.00 6.31
C THR A 61 -4.71 -24.51 7.05
N ARG A 62 -4.29 -23.28 6.73
CA ARG A 62 -3.21 -22.58 7.40
C ARG A 62 -3.57 -21.11 7.62
N ILE A 63 -3.21 -20.59 8.78
CA ILE A 63 -3.21 -19.14 9.07
C ILE A 63 -1.84 -18.61 8.66
N TYR A 64 -1.74 -18.05 7.46
CA TYR A 64 -0.51 -17.36 7.08
C TYR A 64 -0.37 -16.05 7.82
N GLY A 65 0.84 -15.77 8.28
CA GLY A 65 1.19 -14.56 9.00
C GLY A 65 2.57 -14.07 8.59
N VAL A 66 2.93 -12.90 9.11
CA VAL A 66 4.27 -12.36 8.99
C VAL A 66 4.99 -12.50 10.33
N LYS A 67 6.30 -12.78 10.26
CA LYS A 67 7.17 -12.87 11.43
C LYS A 67 8.04 -11.60 11.50
N GLU A 68 7.99 -10.87 12.61
CA GLU A 68 8.91 -9.74 12.83
C GLU A 68 10.35 -10.28 12.90
N VAL A 69 11.20 -9.81 12.01
CA VAL A 69 12.64 -10.15 12.00
C VAL A 69 13.45 -9.05 12.65
N GLU A 70 13.13 -7.81 12.27
CA GLU A 70 13.83 -6.63 12.74
C GLU A 70 12.94 -5.40 12.72
N LYS A 71 13.21 -4.43 13.60
CA LYS A 71 12.54 -3.13 13.59
C LYS A 71 13.48 -2.00 13.95
N TRP A 72 13.22 -0.84 13.35
CA TRP A 72 13.90 0.41 13.66
C TRP A 72 12.89 1.48 14.03
N VAL A 73 13.18 2.21 15.08
CA VAL A 73 12.35 3.32 15.55
C VAL A 73 13.10 4.63 15.31
N SER A 74 12.50 5.54 14.57
CA SER A 74 13.04 6.87 14.33
C SER A 74 13.16 7.65 15.64
N ALA A 75 14.35 8.17 15.91
CA ALA A 75 14.60 9.09 17.02
C ALA A 75 13.99 10.49 16.78
N ILE A 76 13.67 10.82 15.52
CA ILE A 76 13.16 12.13 15.11
C ILE A 76 11.65 12.24 15.33
N ASP A 77 10.88 11.22 14.96
CA ASP A 77 9.42 11.32 14.88
C ASP A 77 8.67 10.08 15.36
N GLY A 78 9.38 9.06 15.85
CA GLY A 78 8.79 7.82 16.37
C GLY A 78 8.19 6.90 15.30
N THR A 79 8.44 7.18 14.02
CA THR A 79 8.12 6.25 12.92
C THR A 79 8.85 4.94 13.14
N THR A 80 8.18 3.83 12.93
CA THR A 80 8.79 2.51 13.10
C THR A 80 8.74 1.75 11.78
N LYS A 81 9.90 1.37 11.28
CA LYS A 81 10.05 0.46 10.13
C LYS A 81 10.24 -0.95 10.64
N TYR A 82 9.52 -1.88 10.02
CA TYR A 82 9.59 -3.31 10.32
C TYR A 82 10.05 -4.08 9.10
N LEU A 83 10.89 -5.08 9.34
CA LEU A 83 11.13 -6.19 8.43
C LEU A 83 10.29 -7.38 8.85
N PHE A 84 9.51 -7.88 7.92
CA PHE A 84 8.68 -9.06 8.11
C PHE A 84 9.14 -10.19 7.20
N GLU A 85 9.36 -11.36 7.77
CA GLU A 85 9.58 -12.61 7.05
C GLU A 85 8.23 -13.24 6.71
N LEU A 86 8.06 -13.62 5.45
CA LEU A 86 6.91 -14.35 4.93
C LEU A 86 7.12 -15.86 5.09
N TYR A 87 6.07 -16.64 4.89
CA TYR A 87 6.09 -18.10 5.06
C TYR A 87 7.12 -18.83 4.19
N ASP A 88 7.51 -18.23 3.06
CA ASP A 88 8.49 -18.76 2.10
C ASP A 88 9.90 -18.15 2.27
N GLY A 89 10.14 -17.47 3.38
CA GLY A 89 11.42 -16.85 3.72
C GLY A 89 11.71 -15.52 3.03
N HIS A 90 10.82 -15.02 2.19
CA HIS A 90 10.97 -13.68 1.63
C HIS A 90 10.74 -12.62 2.70
N ILE A 91 11.43 -11.49 2.54
CA ILE A 91 11.34 -10.36 3.46
C ILE A 91 10.62 -9.20 2.77
N ILE A 92 9.70 -8.59 3.51
CA ILE A 92 9.03 -7.36 3.12
C ILE A 92 9.21 -6.29 4.19
N GLU A 93 8.99 -5.04 3.81
CA GLU A 93 9.07 -3.90 4.71
C GLU A 93 7.70 -3.24 4.87
N SER A 94 7.42 -2.79 6.10
CA SER A 94 6.24 -2.00 6.43
C SER A 94 6.60 -0.89 7.40
N VAL A 95 5.84 0.21 7.37
CA VAL A 95 6.14 1.39 8.18
C VAL A 95 4.91 1.83 8.99
N LEU A 96 5.07 1.90 10.30
CA LEU A 96 4.09 2.48 11.21
C LEU A 96 4.44 3.94 11.47
N MET A 97 3.51 4.83 11.12
CA MET A 97 3.62 6.28 11.29
C MET A 97 2.59 6.77 12.30
N LYS A 98 3.03 7.57 13.27
CA LYS A 98 2.16 8.15 14.30
C LYS A 98 1.81 9.58 13.93
N TYR A 99 0.53 9.85 13.74
CA TYR A 99 0.00 11.20 13.50
C TYR A 99 -0.93 11.63 14.62
N LYS A 100 -1.15 12.95 14.76
CA LYS A 100 -2.12 13.49 15.75
C LYS A 100 -3.55 12.97 15.54
N HIS A 101 -3.90 12.62 14.32
CA HIS A 101 -5.23 12.12 13.93
C HIS A 101 -5.33 10.59 13.88
N GLY A 102 -4.32 9.88 14.35
CA GLY A 102 -4.31 8.41 14.40
C GLY A 102 -3.05 7.78 13.80
N ASN A 103 -2.98 6.47 13.89
CA ASN A 103 -1.83 5.70 13.39
C ASN A 103 -2.07 5.25 11.97
N SER A 104 -1.10 5.47 11.11
CA SER A 104 -1.12 5.06 9.70
C SER A 104 -0.07 4.00 9.46
N VAL A 105 -0.41 2.98 8.68
CA VAL A 105 0.54 1.94 8.25
C VAL A 105 0.73 2.00 6.74
N CYS A 106 1.97 2.05 6.31
CA CYS A 106 2.36 1.82 4.94
C CYS A 106 2.69 0.34 4.76
N ILE A 107 1.93 -0.36 3.91
CA ILE A 107 2.09 -1.79 3.65
C ILE A 107 2.61 -2.05 2.25
N SER A 108 3.31 -3.17 2.10
CA SER A 108 3.76 -3.73 0.82
C SER A 108 2.66 -4.60 0.21
N SER A 109 2.63 -4.66 -1.13
CA SER A 109 1.70 -5.50 -1.92
C SER A 109 2.39 -6.59 -2.72
N GLN A 110 3.71 -6.54 -2.84
CA GLN A 110 4.52 -7.50 -3.60
C GLN A 110 5.87 -7.73 -2.91
N VAL A 111 6.54 -8.82 -3.26
CA VAL A 111 7.96 -9.02 -3.01
C VAL A 111 8.71 -8.51 -4.23
N GLY A 112 9.34 -7.32 -4.10
CA GLY A 112 9.92 -6.59 -5.22
C GLY A 112 8.88 -5.89 -6.10
N CYS A 113 9.30 -5.29 -7.23
CA CYS A 113 8.41 -4.57 -8.14
C CYS A 113 9.00 -4.53 -9.55
N ARG A 114 8.21 -4.84 -10.57
CA ARG A 114 8.66 -4.84 -11.97
C ARG A 114 8.45 -3.51 -12.72
N MET A 115 7.90 -2.48 -12.07
CA MET A 115 7.57 -1.22 -12.76
C MET A 115 8.80 -0.40 -13.16
N GLY A 116 9.95 -0.61 -12.52
CA GLY A 116 11.24 -0.02 -12.93
C GLY A 116 11.39 1.46 -12.65
N CYS A 117 10.58 2.06 -11.79
CA CYS A 117 10.68 3.49 -11.43
C CYS A 117 12.09 3.82 -10.94
N ARG A 118 12.76 4.76 -11.61
CA ARG A 118 14.21 5.02 -11.42
C ARG A 118 14.57 5.65 -10.08
N PHE A 119 13.60 6.21 -9.37
CA PHE A 119 13.78 6.81 -8.04
C PHE A 119 13.39 5.86 -6.89
N CYS A 120 13.01 4.60 -7.19
CA CYS A 120 12.48 3.68 -6.19
C CYS A 120 13.38 2.46 -6.01
N ALA A 121 13.81 2.21 -4.77
CA ALA A 121 14.66 1.08 -4.41
C ALA A 121 13.94 -0.28 -4.58
N SER A 122 12.62 -0.32 -4.43
CA SER A 122 11.82 -1.57 -4.55
C SER A 122 11.86 -2.19 -5.96
N THR A 123 12.34 -1.45 -6.98
CA THR A 123 12.40 -1.93 -8.36
C THR A 123 13.75 -2.52 -8.76
N LEU A 124 14.76 -2.44 -7.89
CA LEU A 124 16.14 -2.80 -8.23
C LEU A 124 16.32 -4.30 -8.46
N ASP A 125 15.58 -5.14 -7.71
CA ASP A 125 15.67 -6.60 -7.79
C ASP A 125 14.52 -7.22 -8.62
N GLY A 126 13.68 -6.39 -9.26
CA GLY A 126 12.51 -6.83 -10.01
C GLY A 126 11.39 -7.34 -9.12
N LEU A 127 10.45 -8.09 -9.71
CA LEU A 127 9.32 -8.73 -9.03
C LEU A 127 9.63 -10.19 -8.79
N THR A 128 9.52 -10.63 -7.54
CA THR A 128 9.56 -12.06 -7.18
C THR A 128 8.17 -12.67 -7.24
N ARG A 129 7.22 -12.12 -6.46
CA ARG A 129 5.82 -12.56 -6.44
C ARG A 129 4.87 -11.52 -5.86
N ASN A 130 3.60 -11.74 -6.10
CA ASN A 130 2.52 -11.01 -5.43
C ASN A 130 2.38 -11.47 -3.96
N LEU A 131 1.97 -10.56 -3.08
CA LEU A 131 1.53 -10.90 -1.74
C LEU A 131 0.09 -11.42 -1.77
N MET A 132 -0.19 -12.42 -0.93
CA MET A 132 -1.54 -12.89 -0.67
C MET A 132 -2.33 -11.86 0.18
N PRO A 133 -3.67 -11.88 0.15
CA PRO A 133 -4.48 -11.02 1.01
C PRO A 133 -4.12 -11.16 2.49
N SER A 134 -3.92 -12.38 2.97
CA SER A 134 -3.48 -12.68 4.35
C SER A 134 -2.16 -12.02 4.73
N GLU A 135 -1.17 -12.02 3.82
CA GLU A 135 0.13 -11.39 4.04
C GLU A 135 0.02 -9.85 4.10
N MET A 136 -0.87 -9.26 3.29
CA MET A 136 -1.15 -7.82 3.38
C MET A 136 -1.90 -7.46 4.67
N LEU A 137 -2.88 -8.25 5.08
CA LEU A 137 -3.61 -8.09 6.34
C LEU A 137 -2.68 -8.20 7.55
N ASP A 138 -1.82 -9.20 7.54
CA ASP A 138 -1.00 -9.50 8.72
C ASP A 138 0.10 -8.47 8.98
N GLN A 139 0.53 -7.70 7.98
CA GLN A 139 1.35 -6.53 8.20
C GLN A 139 0.68 -5.54 9.18
N ILE A 140 -0.64 -5.39 9.09
CA ILE A 140 -1.42 -4.51 9.97
C ILE A 140 -1.71 -5.20 11.30
N TYR A 141 -2.10 -6.47 11.28
CA TYR A 141 -2.42 -7.24 12.48
C TYR A 141 -1.21 -7.42 13.38
N ALA A 142 -0.02 -7.65 12.81
CA ALA A 142 1.23 -7.74 13.55
C ALA A 142 1.55 -6.44 14.30
N PHE A 143 1.32 -5.28 13.70
CA PHE A 143 1.47 -4.01 14.41
C PHE A 143 0.53 -3.90 15.61
N GLU A 144 -0.75 -4.24 15.43
CA GLU A 144 -1.72 -4.15 16.52
C GLU A 144 -1.44 -5.17 17.63
N ARG A 145 -1.05 -6.40 17.28
CA ARG A 145 -0.67 -7.43 18.26
C ARG A 145 0.55 -7.01 19.09
N THR A 146 1.59 -6.47 18.45
CA THR A 146 2.87 -6.19 19.12
C THR A 146 2.88 -4.88 19.87
N THR A 147 2.09 -3.89 19.42
CA THR A 147 2.12 -2.54 20.01
C THR A 147 0.89 -2.21 20.84
N GLY A 148 -0.20 -2.96 20.73
CA GLY A 148 -1.51 -2.63 21.30
C GLY A 148 -2.16 -1.38 20.69
N VAL A 149 -1.56 -0.82 19.64
CA VAL A 149 -1.94 0.46 19.07
C VAL A 149 -2.86 0.24 17.86
N ARG A 150 -4.07 0.80 17.91
CA ARG A 150 -5.03 0.69 16.80
C ARG A 150 -4.53 1.43 15.55
N VAL A 151 -4.53 0.73 14.43
CA VAL A 151 -4.31 1.31 13.09
C VAL A 151 -5.62 1.85 12.56
N SER A 152 -5.65 3.13 12.22
CA SER A 152 -6.82 3.85 11.70
C SER A 152 -6.70 4.20 10.22
N ASN A 153 -5.50 4.20 9.66
CA ASN A 153 -5.27 4.49 8.25
C ASN A 153 -4.26 3.51 7.65
N VAL A 154 -4.48 3.14 6.39
CA VAL A 154 -3.59 2.25 5.63
C VAL A 154 -3.27 2.90 4.28
N VAL A 155 -2.01 2.94 3.92
CA VAL A 155 -1.57 3.33 2.58
C VAL A 155 -0.83 2.15 1.94
N ILE A 156 -1.29 1.72 0.76
CA ILE A 156 -0.61 0.68 -0.02
C ILE A 156 0.40 1.38 -0.92
N MET A 157 1.53 1.76 -0.32
CA MET A 157 2.62 2.54 -0.93
C MET A 157 4.00 1.98 -0.56
N GLY A 158 4.06 0.76 -0.02
CA GLY A 158 5.28 0.03 0.27
C GLY A 158 5.89 -0.59 -0.99
N THR A 159 6.51 -1.75 -0.85
CA THR A 159 7.08 -2.49 -1.98
C THR A 159 5.98 -3.06 -2.85
N GLY A 160 6.06 -2.80 -4.17
CA GLY A 160 5.15 -3.33 -5.18
C GLY A 160 4.27 -2.29 -5.86
N GLU A 161 3.60 -2.72 -6.92
CA GLU A 161 2.52 -2.01 -7.60
C GLU A 161 1.18 -2.68 -7.25
N PRO A 162 0.31 -2.03 -6.48
CA PRO A 162 -0.94 -2.66 -6.04
C PRO A 162 -1.84 -3.12 -7.19
N PHE A 163 -1.88 -2.36 -8.27
CA PHE A 163 -2.71 -2.71 -9.43
C PHE A 163 -2.10 -3.80 -10.34
N ASP A 164 -0.86 -4.17 -10.11
CA ASP A 164 -0.24 -5.37 -10.69
C ASP A 164 -0.57 -6.63 -9.87
N ASN A 165 -0.97 -6.45 -8.61
CA ASN A 165 -1.50 -7.49 -7.70
C ASN A 165 -3.01 -7.30 -7.45
N TYR A 166 -3.77 -6.96 -8.47
CA TYR A 166 -5.11 -6.38 -8.39
C TYR A 166 -6.09 -7.23 -7.59
N GLU A 167 -6.26 -8.49 -7.95
CA GLU A 167 -7.27 -9.39 -7.33
C GLU A 167 -7.00 -9.58 -5.83
N ASN A 168 -5.73 -9.77 -5.44
CA ASN A 168 -5.37 -9.89 -4.03
C ASN A 168 -5.56 -8.58 -3.27
N VAL A 169 -5.32 -7.43 -3.91
CA VAL A 169 -5.59 -6.12 -3.31
C VAL A 169 -7.09 -5.92 -3.11
N LEU A 170 -7.94 -6.29 -4.06
CA LEU A 170 -9.39 -6.22 -3.89
C LEU A 170 -9.87 -7.12 -2.74
N ARG A 171 -9.38 -8.34 -2.67
CA ARG A 171 -9.69 -9.26 -1.56
C ARG A 171 -9.20 -8.69 -0.21
N PHE A 172 -8.02 -8.12 -0.16
CA PHE A 172 -7.53 -7.42 1.03
C PHE A 172 -8.48 -6.28 1.44
N LEU A 173 -8.92 -5.44 0.49
CA LEU A 173 -9.85 -4.34 0.76
C LEU A 173 -11.20 -4.86 1.30
N GLU A 174 -11.74 -5.92 0.72
CA GLU A 174 -12.95 -6.58 1.20
C GLU A 174 -12.80 -7.02 2.66
N LEU A 175 -11.76 -7.78 2.97
CA LEU A 175 -11.53 -8.36 4.30
C LEU A 175 -11.24 -7.31 5.37
N ILE A 176 -10.39 -6.31 5.09
CA ILE A 176 -9.99 -5.31 6.07
C ILE A 176 -11.14 -4.36 6.45
N THR A 177 -12.09 -4.16 5.53
CA THR A 177 -13.26 -3.29 5.73
C THR A 177 -14.51 -4.06 6.19
N HIS A 178 -14.45 -5.39 6.21
CA HIS A 178 -15.60 -6.23 6.57
C HIS A 178 -16.09 -5.96 7.98
N LYS A 179 -17.41 -5.79 8.15
CA LYS A 179 -18.07 -5.41 9.43
C LYS A 179 -17.83 -6.41 10.56
N GLU A 180 -17.70 -7.71 10.25
CA GLU A 180 -17.42 -8.78 11.19
C GLU A 180 -15.92 -9.02 11.42
N GLY A 181 -15.05 -8.26 10.75
CA GLY A 181 -13.60 -8.29 10.90
C GLY A 181 -13.06 -7.05 11.59
N LYS A 182 -11.94 -6.52 11.08
CA LYS A 182 -11.31 -5.29 11.59
C LYS A 182 -12.19 -4.06 11.45
N ASN A 183 -13.06 -4.05 10.46
CA ASN A 183 -13.99 -2.96 10.16
C ASN A 183 -13.27 -1.60 10.02
N LEU A 184 -12.19 -1.59 9.23
CA LEU A 184 -11.50 -0.34 8.91
C LEU A 184 -12.33 0.46 7.92
N SER A 185 -12.49 1.76 8.17
CA SER A 185 -13.20 2.63 7.23
C SER A 185 -12.48 2.68 5.88
N GLN A 186 -13.20 2.45 4.78
CA GLN A 186 -12.66 2.59 3.42
C GLN A 186 -11.99 3.96 3.19
N ARG A 187 -12.53 5.04 3.80
CA ARG A 187 -11.95 6.39 3.71
C ARG A 187 -10.57 6.51 4.38
N GLY A 188 -10.24 5.59 5.28
CA GLY A 188 -8.92 5.47 5.91
C GLY A 188 -7.91 4.72 5.05
N ILE A 189 -8.31 4.20 3.88
CA ILE A 189 -7.42 3.42 3.01
C ILE A 189 -7.09 4.22 1.76
N THR A 190 -5.82 4.20 1.36
CA THR A 190 -5.34 4.76 0.10
C THR A 190 -4.60 3.70 -0.69
N VAL A 191 -5.04 3.46 -1.92
CA VAL A 191 -4.32 2.65 -2.91
C VAL A 191 -3.59 3.59 -3.85
N SER A 192 -2.28 3.38 -4.01
CA SER A 192 -1.46 4.16 -4.95
C SER A 192 -1.04 3.30 -6.12
N THR A 193 -1.14 3.83 -7.33
CA THR A 193 -0.71 3.12 -8.55
C THR A 193 0.19 3.99 -9.42
N CYS A 194 1.11 3.35 -10.12
CA CYS A 194 1.93 4.00 -11.13
C CYS A 194 1.16 4.32 -12.42
N GLY A 195 -0.15 4.04 -12.49
CA GLY A 195 -1.00 4.42 -13.60
C GLY A 195 -1.30 3.28 -14.59
N LEU A 196 -1.64 2.09 -14.09
CA LEU A 196 -2.16 1.00 -14.92
C LEU A 196 -3.60 1.34 -15.34
N VAL A 197 -3.74 2.00 -16.48
CA VAL A 197 -5.00 2.60 -16.98
C VAL A 197 -6.20 1.64 -16.97
N PRO A 198 -6.11 0.38 -17.44
CA PRO A 198 -7.25 -0.54 -17.39
C PRO A 198 -7.73 -0.77 -15.95
N ARG A 199 -6.78 -0.97 -15.01
CA ARG A 199 -7.09 -1.23 -13.60
C ARG A 199 -7.67 0.00 -12.88
N ILE A 200 -7.28 1.22 -13.27
CA ILE A 200 -7.92 2.46 -12.76
C ILE A 200 -9.40 2.48 -13.16
N ARG A 201 -9.73 2.11 -14.41
CA ARG A 201 -11.10 2.05 -14.88
C ARG A 201 -11.92 0.96 -14.17
N GLU A 202 -11.36 -0.24 -14.02
CA GLU A 202 -11.98 -1.34 -13.26
C GLU A 202 -12.23 -0.94 -11.80
N PHE A 203 -11.26 -0.26 -11.17
CA PHE A 203 -11.40 0.22 -9.79
C PHE A 203 -12.48 1.29 -9.64
N ALA A 204 -12.72 2.10 -10.67
CA ALA A 204 -13.81 3.08 -10.69
C ALA A 204 -15.21 2.44 -10.67
N GLU A 205 -15.37 1.24 -11.27
CA GLU A 205 -16.65 0.53 -11.29
C GLU A 205 -17.05 -0.06 -9.94
N LEU A 206 -16.10 -0.19 -9.00
CA LEU A 206 -16.39 -0.71 -7.66
C LEU A 206 -17.13 0.31 -6.78
N GLU A 207 -17.23 1.56 -7.19
CA GLU A 207 -17.87 2.67 -6.44
C GLU A 207 -17.44 2.76 -4.97
N THR A 208 -16.21 2.33 -4.70
CA THR A 208 -15.65 2.24 -3.34
C THR A 208 -15.32 3.63 -2.76
N ALA A 209 -15.34 3.73 -1.42
CA ALA A 209 -14.88 4.93 -0.71
C ALA A 209 -13.36 4.91 -0.39
N VAL A 210 -12.61 3.93 -0.89
CA VAL A 210 -11.14 3.88 -0.83
C VAL A 210 -10.54 5.02 -1.64
N ASN A 211 -9.48 5.66 -1.15
CA ASN A 211 -8.84 6.77 -1.85
C ASN A 211 -7.90 6.22 -2.94
N LEU A 212 -7.95 6.85 -4.12
CA LEU A 212 -7.04 6.56 -5.23
C LEU A 212 -5.94 7.62 -5.28
N ALA A 213 -4.68 7.17 -5.31
CA ALA A 213 -3.52 8.00 -5.57
C ALA A 213 -2.82 7.54 -6.85
N ILE A 214 -2.38 8.50 -7.66
CA ILE A 214 -1.66 8.26 -8.92
C ILE A 214 -0.24 8.77 -8.79
N SER A 215 0.72 7.90 -8.93
CA SER A 215 2.15 8.24 -9.05
C SER A 215 2.40 8.87 -10.43
N LEU A 216 2.23 10.18 -10.53
CA LEU A 216 2.38 10.94 -11.78
C LEU A 216 3.84 11.30 -12.04
N HIS A 217 4.49 11.96 -11.09
CA HIS A 217 5.90 12.32 -10.97
C HIS A 217 6.50 13.15 -12.12
N ALA A 218 5.75 13.45 -13.17
CA ALA A 218 6.18 14.30 -14.28
C ALA A 218 4.99 15.05 -14.89
N PRO A 219 5.20 16.25 -15.49
CA PRO A 219 4.14 17.03 -16.09
C PRO A 219 3.92 16.73 -17.58
N ASN A 220 4.78 15.89 -18.21
CA ASN A 220 4.69 15.45 -19.60
C ASN A 220 5.24 14.03 -19.77
N ASP A 221 4.93 13.42 -20.91
CA ASP A 221 5.27 12.03 -21.20
C ASP A 221 6.77 11.78 -21.33
N ASP A 222 7.52 12.69 -21.94
CA ASP A 222 8.97 12.51 -22.14
C ASP A 222 9.69 12.39 -20.79
N MET A 223 9.45 13.33 -19.88
CA MET A 223 10.00 13.27 -18.53
C MET A 223 9.49 12.05 -17.75
N ARG A 224 8.21 11.69 -17.95
CA ARG A 224 7.63 10.55 -17.26
C ARG A 224 8.28 9.24 -17.71
N LYS A 225 8.56 9.06 -19.00
CA LYS A 225 9.27 7.88 -19.53
C LYS A 225 10.68 7.75 -18.96
N GLU A 226 11.37 8.86 -18.72
CA GLU A 226 12.68 8.84 -18.08
C GLU A 226 12.63 8.40 -16.62
N LEU A 227 11.60 8.80 -15.87
CA LEU A 227 11.45 8.48 -14.44
C LEU A 227 10.75 7.15 -14.20
N MET A 228 9.77 6.82 -15.05
CA MET A 228 8.85 5.70 -14.87
C MET A 228 8.65 4.95 -16.19
N PRO A 229 9.30 3.81 -16.41
CA PRO A 229 9.21 3.05 -17.67
C PRO A 229 7.79 2.65 -18.08
N ILE A 230 6.84 2.55 -17.15
CA ILE A 230 5.43 2.28 -17.43
C ILE A 230 4.79 3.34 -18.35
N ALA A 231 5.36 4.55 -18.41
CA ALA A 231 4.93 5.62 -19.31
C ALA A 231 5.13 5.29 -20.80
N ASN A 232 5.93 4.28 -21.14
CA ASN A 232 6.02 3.75 -22.48
C ASN A 232 4.74 2.98 -22.89
N ARG A 233 3.96 2.52 -21.92
CA ARG A 233 2.71 1.77 -22.15
C ARG A 233 1.47 2.65 -22.03
N TYR A 234 1.47 3.60 -21.09
CA TYR A 234 0.33 4.46 -20.80
C TYR A 234 0.77 5.92 -20.74
N SER A 235 0.22 6.75 -21.65
CA SER A 235 0.48 8.19 -21.68
C SER A 235 -0.19 8.92 -20.51
N ILE A 236 0.25 10.13 -20.23
CA ILE A 236 -0.39 11.00 -19.23
C ILE A 236 -1.85 11.29 -19.65
N GLU A 237 -2.12 11.48 -20.94
CA GLU A 237 -3.47 11.69 -21.44
C GLU A 237 -4.40 10.52 -21.06
N GLN A 238 -3.99 9.28 -21.33
CA GLN A 238 -4.75 8.08 -20.97
C GLN A 238 -4.98 7.96 -19.46
N ILE A 239 -3.97 8.31 -18.63
CA ILE A 239 -4.11 8.34 -17.19
C ILE A 239 -5.11 9.39 -16.74
N MET A 240 -5.05 10.60 -17.31
CA MET A 240 -5.98 11.69 -16.98
C MET A 240 -7.43 11.35 -17.37
N GLU A 241 -7.64 10.70 -18.52
CA GLU A 241 -8.96 10.18 -18.91
C GLU A 241 -9.50 9.15 -17.91
N ALA A 242 -8.66 8.19 -17.49
CA ALA A 242 -9.04 7.21 -16.49
C ALA A 242 -9.35 7.85 -15.13
N CYS A 243 -8.58 8.87 -14.72
CA CYS A 243 -8.84 9.64 -13.52
C CYS A 243 -10.16 10.42 -13.59
N LYS A 244 -10.46 11.06 -14.73
CA LYS A 244 -11.75 11.74 -14.94
C LYS A 244 -12.91 10.75 -14.88
N TYR A 245 -12.75 9.56 -15.46
CA TYR A 245 -13.71 8.48 -15.36
C TYR A 245 -13.94 8.02 -13.93
N TYR A 246 -12.85 7.80 -13.15
CA TYR A 246 -12.94 7.50 -11.72
C TYR A 246 -13.70 8.59 -10.94
N ILE A 247 -13.37 9.87 -11.17
CA ILE A 247 -14.05 11.00 -10.53
C ILE A 247 -15.54 11.01 -10.86
N MET A 248 -15.90 10.79 -12.14
CA MET A 248 -17.29 10.76 -12.61
C MET A 248 -18.09 9.63 -11.92
N LYS A 249 -17.50 8.42 -11.79
CA LYS A 249 -18.16 7.26 -11.17
C LYS A 249 -18.30 7.39 -9.66
N THR A 250 -17.25 7.86 -8.98
CA THR A 250 -17.17 7.82 -7.52
C THR A 250 -17.49 9.15 -6.84
N ASN A 251 -17.52 10.24 -7.60
CA ASN A 251 -17.56 11.61 -7.10
C ASN A 251 -16.47 11.92 -6.05
N ARG A 252 -15.31 11.25 -6.20
CA ARG A 252 -14.18 11.39 -5.28
C ARG A 252 -12.98 12.01 -5.97
N ARG A 253 -12.23 12.83 -5.22
CA ARG A 253 -10.98 13.41 -5.71
C ARG A 253 -9.91 12.31 -5.89
N VAL A 254 -9.05 12.49 -6.90
CA VAL A 254 -7.82 11.74 -7.07
C VAL A 254 -6.66 12.50 -6.43
N THR A 255 -5.73 11.79 -5.78
CA THR A 255 -4.48 12.38 -5.30
C THR A 255 -3.38 12.09 -6.31
N PHE A 256 -2.68 13.14 -6.78
CA PHE A 256 -1.50 12.97 -7.62
C PHE A 256 -0.23 13.10 -6.76
N GLU A 257 0.52 12.01 -6.70
CA GLU A 257 1.84 11.97 -6.06
C GLU A 257 2.88 12.51 -7.04
N TYR A 258 3.66 13.50 -6.61
CA TYR A 258 4.67 14.14 -7.45
C TYR A 258 6.00 14.24 -6.70
N SER A 259 6.93 13.32 -6.99
CA SER A 259 8.28 13.35 -6.42
C SER A 259 9.09 14.47 -7.05
N LEU A 260 9.52 15.43 -6.24
CA LEU A 260 10.37 16.53 -6.69
C LEU A 260 11.83 16.09 -6.68
N VAL A 261 12.43 16.04 -7.87
CA VAL A 261 13.81 15.66 -8.11
C VAL A 261 14.58 16.88 -8.61
N ALA A 262 15.65 17.26 -7.89
CA ALA A 262 16.44 18.45 -8.19
C ALA A 262 16.96 18.43 -9.62
N ASN A 263 16.73 19.54 -10.33
CA ASN A 263 17.14 19.77 -11.73
C ASN A 263 16.51 18.84 -12.77
N VAL A 264 15.58 17.96 -12.38
CA VAL A 264 14.87 17.05 -13.28
C VAL A 264 13.47 17.57 -13.55
N ASN A 265 12.62 17.65 -12.52
CA ASN A 265 11.19 17.98 -12.66
C ASN A 265 10.71 19.09 -11.70
N ASP A 266 11.62 19.84 -11.08
CA ASP A 266 11.35 20.81 -10.01
C ASP A 266 11.38 22.29 -10.44
N LYS A 267 11.50 22.55 -11.77
CA LYS A 267 11.56 23.93 -12.30
C LYS A 267 10.18 24.58 -12.37
N LYS A 268 10.17 25.91 -12.50
CA LYS A 268 8.94 26.72 -12.65
C LYS A 268 8.08 26.28 -13.84
N GLU A 269 8.72 25.96 -14.97
CA GLU A 269 8.05 25.51 -16.19
C GLU A 269 7.28 24.20 -15.94
N HIS A 270 7.87 23.28 -15.16
CA HIS A 270 7.24 22.02 -14.81
C HIS A 270 6.00 22.20 -13.93
N ALA A 271 6.05 23.16 -12.98
CA ALA A 271 4.88 23.50 -12.17
C ALA A 271 3.76 24.16 -13.01
N GLN A 272 4.13 24.98 -14.03
CA GLN A 272 3.16 25.56 -14.96
C GLN A 272 2.50 24.48 -15.83
N MET A 273 3.28 23.55 -16.38
CA MET A 273 2.78 22.43 -17.17
C MET A 273 1.83 21.55 -16.33
N LEU A 274 2.25 21.20 -15.10
CA LEU A 274 1.41 20.43 -14.17
C LEU A 274 0.12 21.16 -13.82
N SER A 275 0.18 22.48 -13.62
CA SER A 275 -1.01 23.31 -13.36
C SER A 275 -1.99 23.27 -14.53
N GLY A 276 -1.50 23.36 -15.77
CA GLY A 276 -2.32 23.23 -16.99
C GLY A 276 -2.98 21.86 -17.10
N LEU A 277 -2.20 20.80 -16.86
CA LEU A 277 -2.66 19.41 -16.90
C LEU A 277 -3.82 19.14 -15.91
N LEU A 278 -3.73 19.69 -14.70
CA LEU A 278 -4.67 19.44 -13.60
C LEU A 278 -5.80 20.49 -13.50
N SER A 279 -5.83 21.45 -14.42
CA SER A 279 -6.88 22.49 -14.43
C SER A 279 -8.26 21.88 -14.59
N GLY A 280 -9.18 22.24 -13.67
CA GLY A 280 -10.57 21.74 -13.69
C GLY A 280 -10.74 20.28 -13.21
N VAL A 281 -9.68 19.59 -12.80
CA VAL A 281 -9.76 18.24 -12.27
C VAL A 281 -9.99 18.27 -10.76
N LEU A 282 -10.93 17.47 -10.26
CA LEU A 282 -11.15 17.29 -8.82
C LEU A 282 -9.98 16.48 -8.23
N CYS A 283 -8.94 17.18 -7.80
CA CYS A 283 -7.72 16.53 -7.36
C CYS A 283 -7.06 17.20 -6.15
N HIS A 284 -6.06 16.53 -5.65
CA HIS A 284 -5.07 17.02 -4.68
C HIS A 284 -3.68 16.61 -5.18
N VAL A 285 -2.70 17.48 -5.01
CA VAL A 285 -1.30 17.15 -5.32
C VAL A 285 -0.50 16.96 -4.03
N ASN A 286 0.20 15.86 -3.94
CA ASN A 286 1.10 15.53 -2.84
C ASN A 286 2.54 15.68 -3.36
N LEU A 287 3.20 16.78 -3.02
CA LEU A 287 4.60 16.99 -3.36
C LEU A 287 5.49 16.19 -2.41
N ILE A 288 6.29 15.30 -2.96
CA ILE A 288 7.20 14.43 -2.21
C ILE A 288 8.63 14.88 -2.54
N PRO A 289 9.36 15.54 -1.63
CA PRO A 289 10.79 15.70 -1.81
C PRO A 289 11.40 14.30 -2.01
N VAL A 290 12.14 14.09 -3.11
CA VAL A 290 12.70 12.76 -3.39
C VAL A 290 13.65 12.33 -2.28
N ASN A 291 13.49 11.09 -1.82
CA ASN A 291 14.41 10.51 -0.85
C ASN A 291 15.56 9.85 -1.62
N PRO A 292 16.81 10.29 -1.44
CA PRO A 292 17.95 9.68 -2.12
C PRO A 292 18.08 8.19 -1.78
N ILE A 293 18.45 7.41 -2.78
CA ILE A 293 18.85 6.01 -2.61
C ILE A 293 20.29 5.84 -3.12
N GLU A 294 21.05 4.96 -2.50
CA GLU A 294 22.49 4.80 -2.76
C GLU A 294 22.80 4.44 -4.23
N GLU A 295 21.88 3.68 -4.85
CA GLU A 295 22.05 3.15 -6.20
C GLU A 295 21.65 4.13 -7.32
N ARG A 296 21.19 5.35 -6.98
CA ARG A 296 20.71 6.34 -7.94
C ARG A 296 21.18 7.74 -7.59
N ASN A 297 21.53 8.54 -8.61
CA ASN A 297 22.06 9.89 -8.45
C ASN A 297 21.00 10.99 -8.31
N TYR A 298 19.78 10.65 -7.87
CA TYR A 298 18.74 11.65 -7.66
C TYR A 298 18.96 12.40 -6.35
N ARG A 299 18.78 13.72 -6.41
CA ARG A 299 18.94 14.60 -5.26
C ARG A 299 17.62 15.29 -4.93
N GLN A 300 17.42 15.55 -3.66
CA GLN A 300 16.30 16.33 -3.18
C GLN A 300 16.37 17.78 -3.65
N SER A 301 15.24 18.34 -4.07
CA SER A 301 15.11 19.76 -4.39
C SER A 301 15.32 20.63 -3.15
N THR A 302 15.79 21.87 -3.34
CA THR A 302 15.92 22.81 -2.21
C THR A 302 14.55 23.17 -1.63
N GLN A 303 14.51 23.53 -0.35
CA GLN A 303 13.26 23.96 0.30
C GLN A 303 12.63 25.15 -0.45
N GLN A 304 13.44 26.07 -0.97
CA GLN A 304 12.96 27.20 -1.77
C GLN A 304 12.29 26.73 -3.07
N SER A 305 12.91 25.78 -3.80
CA SER A 305 12.32 25.22 -5.04
C SER A 305 10.99 24.52 -4.75
N ILE A 306 10.94 23.70 -3.68
CA ILE A 306 9.73 23.01 -3.25
C ILE A 306 8.61 24.01 -2.92
N GLN A 307 8.92 25.07 -2.16
CA GLN A 307 7.94 26.09 -1.78
C GLN A 307 7.48 26.91 -3.00
N ASN A 308 8.38 27.28 -3.90
CA ASN A 308 8.04 27.98 -5.13
C ASN A 308 7.12 27.15 -6.03
N PHE A 309 7.41 25.85 -6.15
CA PHE A 309 6.60 24.90 -6.91
C PHE A 309 5.17 24.80 -6.31
N LYS A 310 5.09 24.63 -4.99
CA LYS A 310 3.83 24.60 -4.26
C LYS A 310 3.02 25.90 -4.48
N ASN A 311 3.65 27.06 -4.26
CA ASN A 311 2.98 28.37 -4.38
C ASN A 311 2.41 28.58 -5.80
N LEU A 312 3.10 28.09 -6.83
CA LEU A 312 2.64 28.20 -8.21
C LEU A 312 1.41 27.33 -8.45
N LEU A 313 1.38 26.11 -7.95
CA LEU A 313 0.20 25.24 -8.04
C LEU A 313 -1.00 25.86 -7.29
N GLU A 314 -0.79 26.36 -6.07
CA GLU A 314 -1.83 26.99 -5.27
C GLU A 314 -2.38 28.27 -5.92
N LYS A 315 -1.51 29.08 -6.56
CA LYS A 315 -1.92 30.25 -7.36
C LYS A 315 -2.87 29.84 -8.50
N ASN A 316 -2.71 28.65 -9.04
CA ASN A 316 -3.58 28.07 -10.06
C ASN A 316 -4.75 27.26 -9.46
N ARG A 317 -5.09 27.47 -8.19
CA ARG A 317 -6.24 26.85 -7.48
C ARG A 317 -6.15 25.34 -7.37
N ILE A 318 -4.96 24.77 -7.37
CA ILE A 318 -4.73 23.35 -7.11
C ILE A 318 -4.41 23.16 -5.63
N ASN A 319 -5.12 22.26 -4.96
CA ASN A 319 -4.85 21.91 -3.57
C ASN A 319 -3.54 21.12 -3.49
N VAL A 320 -2.58 21.59 -2.69
CA VAL A 320 -1.25 21.00 -2.59
C VAL A 320 -0.83 20.80 -1.14
N THR A 321 -0.22 19.68 -0.86
CA THR A 321 0.54 19.46 0.37
C THR A 321 1.97 19.06 0.05
N ILE A 322 2.91 19.48 0.89
CA ILE A 322 4.26 18.93 0.90
C ILE A 322 4.24 17.77 1.91
N ARG A 323 4.53 16.57 1.44
CA ARG A 323 4.55 15.39 2.30
C ARG A 323 5.68 15.51 3.32
N ARG A 324 5.32 15.36 4.59
CA ARG A 324 6.31 15.28 5.66
C ARG A 324 7.15 14.02 5.49
N GLU A 325 8.46 14.17 5.50
CA GLU A 325 9.37 13.03 5.55
C GLU A 325 9.26 12.36 6.93
N MET A 326 8.87 11.09 6.94
CA MET A 326 8.74 10.29 8.15
C MET A 326 9.82 9.20 8.15
N GLY A 327 10.49 9.02 9.30
CA GLY A 327 11.50 7.98 9.46
C GLY A 327 12.74 8.14 8.56
N ARG A 328 13.18 9.37 8.32
CA ARG A 328 14.33 9.66 7.45
C ARG A 328 15.62 9.01 7.95
N ASP A 329 15.84 9.03 9.25
CA ASP A 329 17.02 8.48 9.94
C ASP A 329 17.09 6.95 9.90
N ILE A 330 15.97 6.29 9.60
CA ILE A 330 15.86 4.81 9.52
C ILE A 330 15.54 4.32 8.09
N GLN A 331 15.70 5.17 7.06
CA GLN A 331 15.38 4.83 5.68
C GLN A 331 13.96 4.24 5.50
N ALA A 332 12.97 4.83 6.18
CA ALA A 332 11.57 4.41 6.13
C ALA A 332 10.72 5.26 5.18
N ALA A 333 11.30 6.25 4.51
CA ALA A 333 10.57 7.14 3.62
C ALA A 333 10.22 6.47 2.28
N CYS A 334 9.24 7.06 1.56
CA CYS A 334 8.79 6.56 0.28
C CYS A 334 9.94 6.38 -0.72
N GLY A 335 9.95 5.26 -1.43
CA GLY A 335 10.97 4.89 -2.41
C GLY A 335 12.24 4.27 -1.83
N GLN A 336 12.41 4.24 -0.51
CA GLN A 336 13.61 3.70 0.15
C GLN A 336 13.46 2.25 0.61
N LEU A 337 12.26 1.69 0.58
CA LEU A 337 12.01 0.34 1.05
C LEU A 337 12.67 -0.68 0.11
N ARG A 338 13.64 -1.38 0.63
CA ARG A 338 14.38 -2.45 -0.04
C ARG A 338 14.98 -3.39 0.98
N LYS A 339 14.88 -4.68 0.72
CA LYS A 339 15.51 -5.74 1.49
C LYS A 339 17.04 -5.53 1.55
N LYS A 340 17.58 -5.06 2.67
CA LYS A 340 19.02 -5.12 3.00
C LYS A 340 19.32 -6.23 4.01
N TYR A 341 18.37 -7.16 4.23
CA TYR A 341 18.57 -8.27 5.14
C TYR A 341 19.46 -9.33 4.47
N LYS A 342 20.73 -9.37 4.85
CA LYS A 342 21.57 -10.54 4.64
C LYS A 342 21.23 -11.48 5.78
N ALA A 343 20.54 -12.58 5.51
CA ALA A 343 20.45 -13.68 6.43
C ALA A 343 21.87 -14.13 6.76
N ASN A 344 22.36 -13.82 7.95
CA ASN A 344 23.53 -14.50 8.53
C ASN A 344 23.06 -15.91 8.90
N HIS A 345 22.91 -16.75 7.90
CA HIS A 345 22.77 -18.19 8.04
C HIS A 345 24.06 -18.82 7.51
N SER A 346 25.01 -18.98 8.37
CA SER A 346 26.03 -20.01 8.32
C SER A 346 25.72 -21.00 9.43
#